data_0fb393cccf46ab64eee3a4de15b7f167
#
_entry.id   0fb393cccf46ab64eee3a4de15b7f167
#
_cell.length_a   1.000
_cell.length_b   1.000
_cell.length_c   1.000
_cell.angle_alpha   90.00
_cell.angle_beta   90.00
_cell.angle_gamma   90.00
#
_symmetry.space_group_name_H-M   'P 1'
#
loop_
_entity.id
_entity.type
_entity.pdbx_description
1 polymer ?
#
loop_
_entity_poly.entity_id
_entity_poly.type
_entity_poly.pdbx_seq_one_letter_code
_entity_poly.pdbx_strand_id
1 'polypeptide(L)'
;MISLGMDSHDVLRAAVLHGGWLAWPVAALLLIGLWRCRQRKTRVALAGLCAATLLFLWARFAEPNLIVVRHTVLHGTGGTARIVLIADPHLGMFKGADFLRRVVARINPLQADAVLIAGDLTYEPQGQSLDTLFAPLAALKPPTYAVLGNHDEQKPGPEIDLALRAALRAQGVAVIEGRTTQVHGFELAGLGDRWAGKDDAGFLARIPSNQPLLVLAHNPDSADRLRPREYLLLLAGHTHGGQLRIPWLYRQVLPVHHGFDRGEQWYAGPRGRIRVYTTSGLGESGLPVRLFDPPVIDLLELRP
;
A
#
# COMPACT_ATOMS: atom_id res chain seq x y z
N MET A 1 18.48 21.79 24.99
CA MET A 1 18.52 20.45 25.58
C MET A 1 17.60 19.57 24.74
N ILE A 2 18.17 18.91 23.71
CA ILE A 2 17.41 18.01 22.80
C ILE A 2 17.26 16.71 23.57
N SER A 3 16.02 16.36 23.93
CA SER A 3 15.68 15.08 24.55
C SER A 3 15.95 13.97 23.53
N LEU A 4 17.03 13.25 23.72
CA LEU A 4 17.36 12.01 23.01
C LEU A 4 16.53 10.84 23.58
N GLY A 5 15.22 10.95 23.57
CA GLY A 5 14.33 9.83 23.85
C GLY A 5 13.89 9.21 22.53
N MET A 6 14.72 8.33 21.94
CA MET A 6 14.21 7.44 20.89
C MET A 6 13.09 6.59 21.49
N ASP A 7 11.91 6.62 20.87
CA ASP A 7 10.81 5.72 21.23
C ASP A 7 11.26 4.26 21.03
N SER A 8 10.74 3.35 21.86
CA SER A 8 11.02 1.91 21.75
C SER A 8 10.76 1.36 20.34
N HIS A 9 9.79 1.95 19.64
CA HIS A 9 9.48 1.64 18.26
C HIS A 9 10.61 2.05 17.30
N ASP A 10 11.19 3.24 17.47
CA ASP A 10 12.31 3.73 16.66
C ASP A 10 13.57 2.89 16.87
N VAL A 11 13.83 2.46 18.12
CA VAL A 11 14.94 1.56 18.44
C VAL A 11 14.76 0.21 17.72
N LEU A 12 13.57 -0.37 17.79
CA LEU A 12 13.27 -1.63 17.11
C LEU A 12 13.40 -1.49 15.58
N ARG A 13 12.86 -0.41 15.01
CA ARG A 13 12.97 -0.08 13.58
C ARG A 13 14.43 0.00 13.14
N ALA A 14 15.25 0.76 13.87
CA ALA A 14 16.67 0.90 13.59
C ALA A 14 17.42 -0.43 13.71
N ALA A 15 17.10 -1.24 14.73
CA ALA A 15 17.69 -2.56 14.90
C ALA A 15 17.34 -3.51 13.75
N VAL A 16 16.10 -3.53 13.28
CA VAL A 16 15.68 -4.36 12.14
C VAL A 16 16.28 -3.84 10.83
N LEU A 17 16.32 -2.52 10.65
CA LEU A 17 16.81 -1.89 9.42
C LEU A 17 18.33 -2.09 9.25
N HIS A 18 19.11 -1.76 10.29
CA HIS A 18 20.57 -1.77 10.24
C HIS A 18 21.20 -3.05 10.78
N GLY A 19 20.58 -3.68 11.81
CA GLY A 19 21.07 -4.90 12.42
C GLY A 19 20.55 -6.19 11.77
N GLY A 20 19.51 -6.10 10.95
CA GLY A 20 18.89 -7.29 10.33
C GLY A 20 19.85 -8.15 9.51
N TRP A 21 20.92 -7.57 8.96
CA TRP A 21 21.97 -8.29 8.24
C TRP A 21 22.74 -9.29 9.11
N LEU A 22 22.81 -9.09 10.42
CA LEU A 22 23.42 -10.01 11.35
C LEU A 22 22.71 -11.37 11.41
N ALA A 23 21.48 -11.45 10.96
CA ALA A 23 20.75 -12.72 10.90
C ALA A 23 21.37 -13.73 9.89
N TRP A 24 22.10 -13.27 8.88
CA TRP A 24 22.78 -14.15 7.92
C TRP A 24 23.90 -14.99 8.56
N PRO A 25 24.90 -14.39 9.24
CA PRO A 25 25.91 -15.20 9.95
C PRO A 25 25.30 -16.04 11.09
N VAL A 26 24.26 -15.55 11.76
CA VAL A 26 23.54 -16.34 12.79
C VAL A 26 22.91 -17.57 12.15
N ALA A 27 22.22 -17.45 11.01
CA ALA A 27 21.65 -18.60 10.30
C ALA A 27 22.73 -19.62 9.91
N ALA A 28 23.88 -19.17 9.42
CA ALA A 28 24.98 -20.03 9.06
C ALA A 28 25.53 -20.80 10.27
N LEU A 29 25.73 -20.12 11.41
CA LEU A 29 26.18 -20.75 12.65
C LEU A 29 25.17 -21.79 13.20
N LEU A 30 23.86 -21.47 13.10
CA LEU A 30 22.80 -22.38 13.50
C LEU A 30 22.75 -23.63 12.62
N LEU A 31 22.95 -23.52 11.32
CA LEU A 31 23.01 -24.64 10.39
C LEU A 31 24.25 -25.53 10.67
N ILE A 32 25.41 -24.94 10.94
CA ILE A 32 26.62 -25.68 11.37
C ILE A 32 26.37 -26.41 12.71
N GLY A 33 25.73 -25.71 13.66
CA GLY A 33 25.35 -26.31 14.96
C GLY A 33 24.42 -27.50 14.79
N LEU A 34 23.40 -27.38 13.94
CA LEU A 34 22.47 -28.46 13.59
C LEU A 34 23.17 -29.66 12.98
N TRP A 35 24.12 -29.42 12.07
CA TRP A 35 24.89 -30.50 11.43
C TRP A 35 25.79 -31.26 12.44
N ARG A 36 26.39 -30.52 13.40
CA ARG A 36 27.31 -31.08 14.39
C ARG A 36 26.62 -31.68 15.63
N CYS A 37 25.40 -31.22 15.92
CA CYS A 37 24.70 -31.60 17.15
C CYS A 37 24.15 -33.04 17.06
N ARG A 38 24.53 -33.91 18.02
CA ARG A 38 24.02 -35.29 18.11
C ARG A 38 22.91 -35.43 19.15
N GLN A 39 22.80 -34.50 20.10
CA GLN A 39 21.82 -34.57 21.19
C GLN A 39 20.44 -34.12 20.69
N ARG A 40 19.43 -34.97 20.75
CA ARG A 40 18.08 -34.73 20.17
C ARG A 40 17.42 -33.44 20.67
N LYS A 41 17.43 -33.19 21.99
CA LYS A 41 16.78 -31.97 22.56
C LYS A 41 17.43 -30.70 22.05
N THR A 42 18.75 -30.61 22.08
CA THR A 42 19.51 -29.46 21.57
C THR A 42 19.32 -29.28 20.06
N ARG A 43 19.25 -30.38 19.29
CA ARG A 43 19.01 -30.33 17.85
C ARG A 43 17.62 -29.78 17.52
N VAL A 44 16.59 -30.13 18.28
CA VAL A 44 15.24 -29.59 18.13
C VAL A 44 15.23 -28.10 18.43
N ALA A 45 15.88 -27.64 19.51
CA ALA A 45 15.98 -26.24 19.84
C ALA A 45 16.72 -25.42 18.76
N LEU A 46 17.86 -25.94 18.27
CA LEU A 46 18.62 -25.33 17.17
C LEU A 46 17.79 -25.28 15.88
N ALA A 47 17.03 -26.32 15.58
CA ALA A 47 16.14 -26.32 14.39
C ALA A 47 15.05 -25.25 14.49
N GLY A 48 14.42 -25.10 15.66
CA GLY A 48 13.44 -24.06 15.90
C GLY A 48 14.02 -22.64 15.73
N LEU A 49 15.21 -22.40 16.31
CA LEU A 49 15.89 -21.11 16.19
C LEU A 49 16.33 -20.83 14.74
N CYS A 50 16.83 -21.85 14.04
CA CYS A 50 17.18 -21.75 12.63
C CYS A 50 15.96 -21.40 11.77
N ALA A 51 14.83 -22.09 11.98
CA ALA A 51 13.59 -21.80 11.27
C ALA A 51 13.09 -20.37 11.52
N ALA A 52 13.12 -19.90 12.76
CA ALA A 52 12.76 -18.53 13.12
C ALA A 52 13.68 -17.49 12.45
N THR A 53 15.00 -17.76 12.43
CA THR A 53 15.97 -16.87 11.77
C THR A 53 15.76 -16.84 10.26
N LEU A 54 15.52 -17.99 9.62
CA LEU A 54 15.23 -18.05 8.18
C LEU A 54 13.89 -17.36 7.84
N LEU A 55 12.87 -17.50 8.69
CA LEU A 55 11.60 -16.79 8.53
C LEU A 55 11.79 -15.26 8.64
N PHE A 56 12.63 -14.81 9.59
CA PHE A 56 12.98 -13.39 9.69
C PHE A 56 13.71 -12.89 8.44
N LEU A 57 14.70 -13.67 7.94
CA LEU A 57 15.42 -13.32 6.70
C LEU A 57 14.47 -13.23 5.50
N TRP A 58 13.54 -14.17 5.39
CA TRP A 58 12.49 -14.14 4.38
C TRP A 58 11.64 -12.86 4.50
N ALA A 59 11.10 -12.61 5.70
CA ALA A 59 10.22 -11.47 5.95
C ALA A 59 10.94 -10.12 5.75
N ARG A 60 12.24 -10.04 6.02
CA ARG A 60 13.02 -8.81 5.93
C ARG A 60 13.58 -8.53 4.54
N PHE A 61 14.07 -9.55 3.84
CA PHE A 61 14.85 -9.36 2.63
C PHE A 61 14.22 -9.94 1.36
N ALA A 62 13.44 -11.01 1.47
CA ALA A 62 12.84 -11.66 0.31
C ALA A 62 11.43 -11.14 0.01
N GLU A 63 10.49 -11.35 0.92
CA GLU A 63 9.07 -11.05 0.67
C GLU A 63 8.81 -9.57 0.35
N PRO A 64 9.44 -8.55 1.02
CA PRO A 64 9.27 -7.14 0.68
C PRO A 64 9.68 -6.75 -0.75
N ASN A 65 10.41 -7.64 -1.43
CA ASN A 65 10.88 -7.45 -2.80
C ASN A 65 10.16 -8.32 -3.83
N LEU A 66 9.26 -9.21 -3.39
CA LEU A 66 8.48 -10.11 -4.22
C LEU A 66 7.21 -9.43 -4.72
N ILE A 67 7.33 -8.57 -5.74
CA ILE A 67 6.17 -7.88 -6.33
C ILE A 67 5.30 -8.91 -7.05
N VAL A 68 4.04 -9.05 -6.61
CA VAL A 68 3.04 -9.95 -7.20
C VAL A 68 2.02 -9.15 -8.00
N VAL A 69 1.57 -9.65 -9.13
CA VAL A 69 0.39 -9.15 -9.83
C VAL A 69 -0.80 -10.02 -9.44
N ARG A 70 -1.81 -9.41 -8.83
CA ARG A 70 -3.07 -10.07 -8.48
C ARG A 70 -4.13 -9.66 -9.50
N HIS A 71 -4.73 -10.62 -10.16
CA HIS A 71 -5.80 -10.40 -11.10
C HIS A 71 -7.15 -10.68 -10.43
N THR A 72 -8.05 -9.71 -10.47
CA THR A 72 -9.40 -9.81 -9.88
C THR A 72 -10.43 -9.31 -10.88
N VAL A 73 -11.48 -10.12 -11.09
CA VAL A 73 -12.64 -9.74 -11.91
C VAL A 73 -13.74 -9.24 -10.97
N LEU A 74 -14.24 -8.04 -11.23
CA LEU A 74 -15.31 -7.41 -10.45
C LEU A 74 -16.53 -7.20 -11.34
N HIS A 75 -17.61 -7.97 -11.09
CA HIS A 75 -18.87 -7.86 -11.80
C HIS A 75 -19.80 -6.80 -11.19
N GLY A 76 -20.80 -6.34 -11.96
CA GLY A 76 -21.79 -5.37 -11.47
C GLY A 76 -21.21 -3.97 -11.29
N THR A 77 -20.24 -3.57 -12.11
CA THR A 77 -19.59 -2.25 -12.03
C THR A 77 -20.18 -1.23 -12.98
N GLY A 78 -21.17 -1.62 -13.81
CA GLY A 78 -21.85 -0.75 -14.75
C GLY A 78 -21.06 -0.43 -16.01
N GLY A 79 -19.89 -1.01 -16.20
CA GLY A 79 -19.04 -0.81 -17.37
C GLY A 79 -17.90 -1.83 -17.44
N THR A 80 -17.07 -1.71 -18.49
CA THR A 80 -15.89 -2.57 -18.69
C THR A 80 -14.64 -1.71 -18.68
N ALA A 81 -13.65 -2.04 -17.85
CA ALA A 81 -12.33 -1.44 -17.84
C ALA A 81 -11.29 -2.35 -17.19
N ARG A 82 -10.03 -2.16 -17.54
CA ARG A 82 -8.88 -2.79 -16.89
C ARG A 82 -8.12 -1.74 -16.10
N ILE A 83 -8.22 -1.80 -14.80
CA ILE A 83 -7.63 -0.81 -13.90
C ILE A 83 -6.48 -1.47 -13.12
N VAL A 84 -5.32 -0.87 -13.15
CA VAL A 84 -4.26 -1.18 -12.19
C VAL A 84 -4.45 -0.32 -10.95
N LEU A 85 -4.59 -0.95 -9.81
CA LEU A 85 -4.60 -0.30 -8.50
C LEU A 85 -3.32 -0.63 -7.75
N ILE A 86 -2.61 0.40 -7.30
CA ILE A 86 -1.49 0.33 -6.37
C ILE A 86 -1.67 1.35 -5.26
N ALA A 87 -1.02 1.11 -4.13
CA ALA A 87 -0.98 2.06 -3.01
C ALA A 87 0.27 1.84 -2.17
N ASP A 88 0.50 2.75 -1.26
CA ASP A 88 1.49 2.59 -0.19
C ASP A 88 2.90 2.19 -0.69
N PRO A 89 3.47 2.79 -1.76
CA PRO A 89 4.83 2.46 -2.15
C PRO A 89 5.86 2.88 -1.11
N HIS A 90 5.52 3.82 -0.23
CA HIS A 90 6.33 4.27 0.90
C HIS A 90 7.78 4.53 0.52
N LEU A 91 7.98 5.31 -0.55
CA LEU A 91 9.32 5.66 -1.00
C LEU A 91 10.01 6.61 -0.04
N GLY A 92 11.26 6.34 0.25
CA GLY A 92 12.07 7.10 1.20
C GLY A 92 12.94 6.19 2.04
N MET A 93 12.58 5.97 3.30
CA MET A 93 13.43 5.25 4.25
C MET A 93 13.73 3.79 3.84
N PHE A 94 12.75 3.03 3.34
CA PHE A 94 12.90 1.59 3.10
C PHE A 94 13.03 1.25 1.63
N LYS A 95 12.41 2.04 0.75
CA LYS A 95 12.34 1.80 -0.69
C LYS A 95 12.69 3.07 -1.44
N GLY A 96 13.29 2.92 -2.61
CA GLY A 96 13.70 4.04 -3.47
C GLY A 96 13.22 3.86 -4.92
N ALA A 97 13.73 4.72 -5.80
CA ALA A 97 13.40 4.76 -7.22
C ALA A 97 13.59 3.41 -7.94
N ASP A 98 14.58 2.60 -7.53
CA ASP A 98 14.83 1.27 -8.14
C ASP A 98 13.69 0.29 -7.88
N PHE A 99 13.06 0.35 -6.70
CA PHE A 99 11.87 -0.43 -6.41
C PHE A 99 10.71 0.03 -7.30
N LEU A 100 10.47 1.34 -7.37
CA LEU A 100 9.40 1.90 -8.21
C LEU A 100 9.61 1.58 -9.69
N ARG A 101 10.86 1.58 -10.19
CA ARG A 101 11.18 1.18 -11.56
C ARG A 101 10.77 -0.27 -11.84
N ARG A 102 10.99 -1.18 -10.88
CA ARG A 102 10.52 -2.59 -10.99
C ARG A 102 8.99 -2.68 -11.00
N VAL A 103 8.29 -1.86 -10.20
CA VAL A 103 6.82 -1.79 -10.21
C VAL A 103 6.32 -1.34 -11.58
N VAL A 104 6.85 -0.23 -12.11
CA VAL A 104 6.49 0.31 -13.44
C VAL A 104 6.73 -0.72 -14.55
N ALA A 105 7.87 -1.42 -14.50
CA ALA A 105 8.19 -2.47 -15.47
C ALA A 105 7.17 -3.64 -15.43
N ARG A 106 6.57 -3.91 -14.27
CA ARG A 106 5.52 -4.92 -14.11
C ARG A 106 4.13 -4.44 -14.54
N ILE A 107 3.85 -3.14 -14.40
CA ILE A 107 2.55 -2.54 -14.77
C ILE A 107 2.41 -2.44 -16.29
N ASN A 108 3.42 -1.96 -16.99
CA ASN A 108 3.34 -1.64 -18.42
C ASN A 108 2.88 -2.80 -19.34
N PRO A 109 3.24 -4.08 -19.09
CA PRO A 109 2.74 -5.21 -19.88
C PRO A 109 1.27 -5.55 -19.64
N LEU A 110 0.64 -5.04 -18.58
CA LEU A 110 -0.72 -5.41 -18.17
C LEU A 110 -1.80 -4.82 -19.07
N GLN A 111 -1.46 -3.88 -19.96
CA GLN A 111 -2.40 -3.25 -20.90
C GLN A 111 -3.65 -2.68 -20.17
N ALA A 112 -3.41 -1.96 -19.07
CA ALA A 112 -4.46 -1.32 -18.31
C ALA A 112 -4.96 -0.04 -19.00
N ASP A 113 -6.23 0.29 -18.82
CA ASP A 113 -6.84 1.53 -19.29
C ASP A 113 -6.42 2.73 -18.44
N ALA A 114 -6.10 2.48 -17.16
CA ALA A 114 -5.55 3.47 -16.23
C ALA A 114 -4.76 2.81 -15.09
N VAL A 115 -3.87 3.60 -14.47
CA VAL A 115 -3.21 3.28 -13.19
C VAL A 115 -3.75 4.24 -12.13
N LEU A 116 -4.21 3.67 -11.02
CA LEU A 116 -4.71 4.41 -9.86
C LEU A 116 -3.77 4.17 -8.68
N ILE A 117 -3.31 5.26 -8.05
CA ILE A 117 -2.41 5.24 -6.90
C ILE A 117 -3.18 5.75 -5.68
N ALA A 118 -3.50 4.86 -4.75
CA ALA A 118 -4.33 5.16 -3.59
C ALA A 118 -3.51 5.63 -2.37
N GLY A 119 -2.62 6.59 -2.56
CA GLY A 119 -1.93 7.32 -1.48
C GLY A 119 -0.74 6.62 -0.85
N ASP A 120 -0.20 7.25 0.19
CA ASP A 120 1.00 6.89 0.93
C ASP A 120 2.21 6.62 0.03
N LEU A 121 2.46 7.60 -0.86
CA LEU A 121 3.54 7.51 -1.83
C LEU A 121 4.92 7.60 -1.16
N THR A 122 5.01 8.31 -0.02
CA THR A 122 6.25 8.56 0.71
C THR A 122 6.26 7.95 2.11
N TYR A 123 7.45 7.61 2.61
CA TYR A 123 7.69 7.26 4.00
C TYR A 123 9.04 7.84 4.46
N GLU A 124 8.97 8.94 5.23
CA GLU A 124 10.16 9.64 5.75
C GLU A 124 11.26 9.84 4.69
N PRO A 125 11.01 10.54 3.57
CA PRO A 125 11.97 10.66 2.46
C PRO A 125 13.10 11.66 2.74
N GLN A 126 13.48 11.86 3.99
CA GLN A 126 14.44 12.85 4.47
C GLN A 126 15.72 12.88 3.61
N GLY A 127 16.06 14.09 3.10
CA GLY A 127 17.27 14.31 2.31
C GLY A 127 17.25 13.74 0.90
N GLN A 128 16.16 13.10 0.46
CA GLN A 128 16.00 12.56 -0.88
C GLN A 128 15.16 13.50 -1.75
N SER A 129 15.59 13.70 -3.00
CA SER A 129 14.80 14.46 -3.99
C SER A 129 13.54 13.67 -4.38
N LEU A 130 12.37 14.27 -4.21
CA LEU A 130 11.09 13.68 -4.66
C LEU A 130 11.09 13.47 -6.16
N ASP A 131 11.66 14.39 -6.95
CA ASP A 131 11.76 14.24 -8.41
C ASP A 131 12.55 12.98 -8.77
N THR A 132 13.64 12.70 -8.08
CA THR A 132 14.44 11.49 -8.29
C THR A 132 13.71 10.23 -7.86
N LEU A 133 13.03 10.27 -6.70
CA LEU A 133 12.26 9.13 -6.21
C LEU A 133 11.14 8.73 -7.15
N PHE A 134 10.42 9.73 -7.71
CA PHE A 134 9.25 9.48 -8.55
C PHE A 134 9.55 9.48 -10.05
N ALA A 135 10.78 9.79 -10.48
CA ALA A 135 11.18 9.75 -11.91
C ALA A 135 10.75 8.48 -12.68
N PRO A 136 10.73 7.27 -12.08
CA PRO A 136 10.28 6.07 -12.80
C PRO A 136 8.80 6.13 -13.25
N LEU A 137 7.93 6.93 -12.63
CA LEU A 137 6.53 7.05 -13.02
C LEU A 137 6.35 7.64 -14.42
N ALA A 138 7.27 8.46 -14.91
CA ALA A 138 7.25 8.99 -16.26
C ALA A 138 7.27 7.90 -17.35
N ALA A 139 7.69 6.68 -17.02
CA ALA A 139 7.70 5.54 -17.94
C ALA A 139 6.39 4.72 -17.91
N LEU A 140 5.39 5.09 -17.11
CA LEU A 140 4.06 4.48 -17.17
C LEU A 140 3.39 4.82 -18.51
N LYS A 141 2.85 3.80 -19.17
CA LYS A 141 2.16 3.97 -20.46
C LYS A 141 0.70 4.40 -20.32
N PRO A 142 -0.07 3.83 -19.36
CA PRO A 142 -1.46 4.24 -19.17
C PRO A 142 -1.56 5.61 -18.46
N PRO A 143 -2.67 6.35 -18.66
CA PRO A 143 -2.96 7.53 -17.86
C PRO A 143 -2.96 7.15 -16.37
N THR A 144 -2.33 7.99 -15.55
CA THR A 144 -2.09 7.69 -14.14
C THR A 144 -2.70 8.77 -13.26
N TYR A 145 -3.48 8.34 -12.27
CA TYR A 145 -4.17 9.19 -11.32
C TYR A 145 -3.80 8.81 -9.90
N ALA A 146 -3.68 9.80 -9.03
CA ALA A 146 -3.32 9.59 -7.63
C ALA A 146 -4.18 10.42 -6.67
N VAL A 147 -4.31 9.93 -5.47
CA VAL A 147 -4.63 10.69 -4.27
C VAL A 147 -3.47 10.59 -3.30
N LEU A 148 -3.36 11.47 -2.32
CA LEU A 148 -2.36 11.40 -1.28
C LEU A 148 -2.88 10.60 -0.09
N GLY A 149 -1.96 10.06 0.74
CA GLY A 149 -2.28 9.39 1.97
C GLY A 149 -1.77 10.15 3.20
N ASN A 150 -1.96 9.59 4.37
CA ASN A 150 -1.61 10.26 5.62
C ASN A 150 -0.09 10.51 5.76
N HIS A 151 0.76 9.64 5.26
CA HIS A 151 2.21 9.88 5.25
C HIS A 151 2.66 10.99 4.29
N ASP A 152 1.87 11.27 3.27
CA ASP A 152 2.09 12.37 2.32
C ASP A 152 1.56 13.70 2.84
N GLU A 153 0.51 13.64 3.68
CA GLU A 153 -0.21 14.80 4.24
C GLU A 153 0.25 15.17 5.65
N GLN A 154 1.41 14.64 6.11
CA GLN A 154 2.05 14.92 7.40
C GLN A 154 1.50 14.19 8.64
N LYS A 155 0.72 13.18 8.49
CA LYS A 155 0.23 12.42 9.65
C LYS A 155 0.49 10.92 9.50
N PRO A 156 1.61 10.41 10.06
CA PRO A 156 2.77 11.09 10.67
C PRO A 156 3.83 11.45 9.63
N GLY A 157 4.46 12.61 9.75
CA GLY A 157 5.59 13.01 8.90
C GLY A 157 5.71 14.52 8.68
N PRO A 158 6.73 14.97 7.92
CA PRO A 158 6.88 16.37 7.54
C PRO A 158 5.90 16.79 6.44
N GLU A 159 5.62 18.07 6.36
CA GLU A 159 4.74 18.66 5.35
C GLU A 159 5.39 18.65 3.96
N ILE A 160 4.99 17.69 3.13
CA ILE A 160 5.56 17.53 1.79
C ILE A 160 4.52 17.50 0.67
N ASP A 161 3.24 17.65 1.00
CA ASP A 161 2.13 17.50 0.05
C ASP A 161 2.28 18.39 -1.20
N LEU A 162 2.64 19.66 -1.03
CA LEU A 162 2.82 20.58 -2.16
C LEU A 162 4.01 20.17 -3.05
N ALA A 163 5.14 19.82 -2.45
CA ALA A 163 6.32 19.37 -3.17
C ALA A 163 6.07 18.04 -3.88
N LEU A 164 5.37 17.11 -3.21
CA LEU A 164 5.01 15.81 -3.78
C LEU A 164 4.05 15.96 -4.97
N ARG A 165 3.02 16.82 -4.86
CA ARG A 165 2.11 17.13 -5.97
C ARG A 165 2.86 17.70 -7.18
N ALA A 166 3.86 18.56 -6.96
CA ALA A 166 4.69 19.09 -8.02
C ALA A 166 5.53 18.01 -8.69
N ALA A 167 6.20 17.16 -7.89
CA ALA A 167 7.00 16.04 -8.38
C ALA A 167 6.15 15.04 -9.19
N LEU A 168 4.97 14.65 -8.69
CA LEU A 168 4.05 13.74 -9.38
C LEU A 168 3.58 14.31 -10.72
N ARG A 169 3.19 15.59 -10.73
CA ARG A 169 2.78 16.28 -11.96
C ARG A 169 3.91 16.32 -13.00
N ALA A 170 5.15 16.54 -12.58
CA ALA A 170 6.31 16.52 -13.45
C ALA A 170 6.53 15.14 -14.11
N GLN A 171 6.07 14.07 -13.47
CA GLN A 171 6.12 12.71 -14.01
C GLN A 171 4.83 12.29 -14.76
N GLY A 172 3.91 13.21 -15.04
CA GLY A 172 2.67 12.94 -15.77
C GLY A 172 1.56 12.29 -14.93
N VAL A 173 1.67 12.29 -13.60
CA VAL A 173 0.63 11.77 -12.69
C VAL A 173 -0.32 12.90 -12.30
N ALA A 174 -1.62 12.70 -12.51
CA ALA A 174 -2.66 13.65 -12.13
C ALA A 174 -3.15 13.37 -10.70
N VAL A 175 -2.90 14.28 -9.76
CA VAL A 175 -3.49 14.21 -8.41
C VAL A 175 -4.92 14.80 -8.49
N ILE A 176 -5.93 13.98 -8.13
CA ILE A 176 -7.34 14.24 -8.42
C ILE A 176 -8.21 14.48 -7.18
N GLU A 177 -7.64 14.74 -6.02
CA GLU A 177 -8.40 14.99 -4.80
C GLU A 177 -9.38 16.15 -4.94
N GLY A 178 -10.62 15.96 -4.48
CA GLY A 178 -11.72 16.91 -4.61
C GLY A 178 -12.18 17.15 -6.05
N ARG A 179 -11.77 16.28 -7.01
CA ARG A 179 -12.06 16.42 -8.44
C ARG A 179 -12.56 15.11 -9.03
N THR A 180 -13.13 15.24 -10.22
CA THR A 180 -13.51 14.09 -11.05
C THR A 180 -12.83 14.14 -12.40
N THR A 181 -12.70 12.98 -13.04
CA THR A 181 -12.23 12.82 -14.42
C THR A 181 -12.86 11.58 -15.04
N GLN A 182 -12.82 11.46 -16.35
CA GLN A 182 -13.33 10.28 -17.06
C GLN A 182 -12.23 9.26 -17.31
N VAL A 183 -12.51 8.00 -17.03
CA VAL A 183 -11.62 6.88 -17.30
C VAL A 183 -12.44 5.76 -17.92
N HIS A 184 -12.26 5.51 -19.21
CA HIS A 184 -12.83 4.37 -19.94
C HIS A 184 -14.33 4.15 -19.67
N GLY A 185 -15.14 5.25 -19.68
CA GLY A 185 -16.58 5.19 -19.44
C GLY A 185 -17.02 5.29 -17.98
N PHE A 186 -16.08 5.28 -17.05
CA PHE A 186 -16.33 5.52 -15.64
C PHE A 186 -16.05 7.00 -15.26
N GLU A 187 -16.88 7.55 -14.39
CA GLU A 187 -16.47 8.74 -13.64
C GLU A 187 -15.50 8.29 -12.54
N LEU A 188 -14.28 8.86 -12.52
CA LEU A 188 -13.29 8.64 -11.47
C LEU A 188 -13.24 9.88 -10.58
N ALA A 189 -13.50 9.72 -9.29
CA ALA A 189 -13.43 10.76 -8.28
C ALA A 189 -12.33 10.47 -7.27
N GLY A 190 -11.52 11.48 -6.89
CA GLY A 190 -10.52 11.35 -5.84
C GLY A 190 -10.99 12.00 -4.53
N LEU A 191 -10.85 11.31 -3.42
CA LEU A 191 -10.98 11.89 -2.08
C LEU A 191 -9.60 12.19 -1.51
N GLY A 192 -9.48 13.25 -0.72
CA GLY A 192 -8.28 13.49 0.09
C GLY A 192 -8.19 12.52 1.26
N ASP A 193 -7.08 12.58 2.00
CA ASP A 193 -6.87 11.65 3.11
C ASP A 193 -7.81 11.91 4.30
N ARG A 194 -8.31 10.80 4.85
CA ARG A 194 -9.22 10.80 5.99
C ARG A 194 -8.59 11.29 7.29
N TRP A 195 -7.36 10.86 7.57
CA TRP A 195 -6.65 11.26 8.79
C TRP A 195 -6.24 12.74 8.76
N ALA A 196 -6.01 13.29 7.56
CA ALA A 196 -5.81 14.71 7.36
C ALA A 196 -7.14 15.51 7.39
N GLY A 197 -8.29 14.83 7.46
CA GLY A 197 -9.62 15.47 7.44
C GLY A 197 -10.03 16.03 6.08
N LYS A 198 -9.45 15.49 4.99
CA LYS A 198 -9.65 15.97 3.61
C LYS A 198 -10.60 15.07 2.79
N ASP A 199 -11.26 14.07 3.39
CA ASP A 199 -12.13 13.09 2.74
C ASP A 199 -13.58 13.59 2.52
N ASP A 200 -13.76 14.87 2.19
CA ASP A 200 -15.08 15.42 1.86
C ASP A 200 -15.59 14.83 0.54
N ALA A 201 -16.72 14.13 0.62
CA ALA A 201 -17.39 13.52 -0.53
C ALA A 201 -18.58 14.37 -1.06
N GLY A 202 -18.77 15.59 -0.58
CA GLY A 202 -19.91 16.45 -0.93
C GLY A 202 -20.00 16.76 -2.43
N PHE A 203 -18.86 16.89 -3.10
CA PHE A 203 -18.81 17.17 -4.54
C PHE A 203 -19.36 16.03 -5.41
N LEU A 204 -19.39 14.79 -4.89
CA LEU A 204 -19.94 13.63 -5.60
C LEU A 204 -21.46 13.73 -5.83
N ALA A 205 -22.16 14.59 -5.11
CA ALA A 205 -23.60 14.80 -5.27
C ALA A 205 -23.96 15.36 -6.66
N ARG A 206 -22.98 15.94 -7.38
CA ARG A 206 -23.17 16.49 -8.73
C ARG A 206 -23.12 15.42 -9.83
N ILE A 207 -22.62 14.22 -9.52
CA ILE A 207 -22.50 13.11 -10.47
C ILE A 207 -23.87 12.43 -10.58
N PRO A 208 -24.41 12.17 -11.77
CA PRO A 208 -25.67 11.44 -11.96
C PRO A 208 -25.64 10.07 -11.28
N SER A 209 -26.75 9.65 -10.66
CA SER A 209 -26.82 8.42 -9.86
C SER A 209 -26.64 7.14 -10.67
N ASN A 210 -26.97 7.17 -11.97
CA ASN A 210 -26.82 6.06 -12.91
C ASN A 210 -25.44 6.01 -13.58
N GLN A 211 -24.56 7.01 -13.34
CA GLN A 211 -23.21 7.02 -13.89
C GLN A 211 -22.33 6.03 -13.10
N PRO A 212 -21.66 5.07 -13.77
CA PRO A 212 -20.66 4.24 -13.13
C PRO A 212 -19.55 5.07 -12.47
N LEU A 213 -19.32 4.86 -11.18
CA LEU A 213 -18.45 5.70 -10.35
C LEU A 213 -17.37 4.89 -9.64
N LEU A 214 -16.13 5.20 -9.96
CA LEU A 214 -14.96 4.78 -9.18
C LEU A 214 -14.57 5.91 -8.24
N VAL A 215 -14.47 5.61 -6.96
CA VAL A 215 -13.94 6.55 -5.96
C VAL A 215 -12.56 6.07 -5.53
N LEU A 216 -11.55 6.88 -5.73
CA LEU A 216 -10.19 6.62 -5.26
C LEU A 216 -9.97 7.37 -3.95
N ALA A 217 -9.64 6.65 -2.89
CA ALA A 217 -9.27 7.21 -1.60
C ALA A 217 -8.08 6.44 -1.02
N HIS A 218 -7.33 7.05 -0.11
CA HIS A 218 -6.28 6.32 0.59
C HIS A 218 -6.88 5.37 1.63
N ASN A 219 -7.68 5.90 2.54
CA ASN A 219 -8.24 5.13 3.65
C ASN A 219 -9.60 4.51 3.29
N PRO A 220 -9.80 3.17 3.40
CA PRO A 220 -11.05 2.51 3.07
C PRO A 220 -12.21 2.89 4.00
N ASP A 221 -11.94 3.39 5.21
CA ASP A 221 -12.96 3.89 6.13
C ASP A 221 -13.69 5.13 5.59
N SER A 222 -13.16 5.81 4.54
CA SER A 222 -13.89 6.86 3.82
C SER A 222 -15.18 6.35 3.16
N ALA A 223 -15.43 5.04 3.16
CA ALA A 223 -16.71 4.44 2.78
C ALA A 223 -17.89 5.03 3.56
N ASP A 224 -17.70 5.46 4.81
CA ASP A 224 -18.76 6.06 5.64
C ASP A 224 -19.16 7.49 5.18
N ARG A 225 -18.32 8.15 4.37
CA ARG A 225 -18.63 9.45 3.74
C ARG A 225 -19.53 9.29 2.52
N LEU A 226 -19.53 8.11 1.89
CA LEU A 226 -20.19 7.87 0.63
C LEU A 226 -21.69 7.61 0.82
N ARG A 227 -22.45 7.91 -0.25
CA ARG A 227 -23.85 7.51 -0.38
C ARG A 227 -23.92 6.33 -1.36
N PRO A 228 -24.69 5.29 -1.05
CA PRO A 228 -24.86 4.17 -1.95
C PRO A 228 -25.39 4.59 -3.32
N ARG A 229 -24.83 3.98 -4.37
CA ARG A 229 -25.25 4.08 -5.76
C ARG A 229 -25.14 2.71 -6.39
N GLU A 230 -25.88 2.47 -7.47
CA GLU A 230 -25.92 1.17 -8.13
C GLU A 230 -24.52 0.70 -8.57
N TYR A 231 -23.77 1.58 -9.21
CA TYR A 231 -22.46 1.26 -9.79
C TYR A 231 -21.33 2.07 -9.11
N LEU A 232 -21.26 2.00 -7.77
CA LEU A 232 -20.20 2.65 -7.01
C LEU A 232 -19.21 1.62 -6.49
N LEU A 233 -17.93 1.86 -6.75
CA LEU A 233 -16.81 1.09 -6.21
C LEU A 233 -15.77 2.04 -5.60
N LEU A 234 -15.52 1.89 -4.29
CA LEU A 234 -14.41 2.55 -3.62
C LEU A 234 -13.14 1.70 -3.76
N LEU A 235 -12.06 2.33 -4.21
CA LEU A 235 -10.73 1.75 -4.36
C LEU A 235 -9.79 2.40 -3.35
N ALA A 236 -9.13 1.60 -2.50
CA ALA A 236 -8.34 2.12 -1.38
C ALA A 236 -7.06 1.31 -1.11
N GLY A 237 -6.17 1.89 -0.27
CA GLY A 237 -4.94 1.32 0.27
C GLY A 237 -4.92 1.31 1.79
N HIS A 238 -3.87 1.88 2.41
CA HIS A 238 -3.72 2.17 3.83
C HIS A 238 -3.50 0.97 4.77
N THR A 239 -4.14 -0.15 4.51
CA THR A 239 -4.15 -1.30 5.43
C THR A 239 -2.89 -2.15 5.37
N HIS A 240 -2.09 -2.00 4.31
CA HIS A 240 -0.98 -2.89 3.98
C HIS A 240 -1.36 -4.39 3.99
N GLY A 241 -2.66 -4.71 3.90
CA GLY A 241 -3.17 -6.07 4.09
C GLY A 241 -2.82 -6.66 5.47
N GLY A 242 -2.38 -5.82 6.42
CA GLY A 242 -1.85 -6.19 7.73
C GLY A 242 -0.35 -6.46 7.75
N GLN A 243 0.37 -6.28 6.65
CA GLN A 243 1.84 -6.34 6.48
C GLN A 243 2.52 -7.61 7.06
N LEU A 244 2.27 -7.93 8.34
CA LEU A 244 2.64 -9.17 9.01
C LEU A 244 1.36 -9.99 9.26
N ARG A 245 0.94 -10.79 8.27
CA ARG A 245 -0.32 -11.54 8.33
C ARG A 245 -0.23 -12.80 9.18
N ILE A 246 0.27 -12.67 10.40
CA ILE A 246 0.21 -13.74 11.38
C ILE A 246 -1.28 -13.94 11.75
N PRO A 247 -1.85 -15.16 11.55
CA PRO A 247 -3.26 -15.42 11.83
C PRO A 247 -3.68 -14.92 13.21
N TRP A 248 -4.87 -14.34 13.31
CA TRP A 248 -5.49 -13.71 14.50
C TRP A 248 -4.81 -12.42 15.00
N LEU A 249 -3.50 -12.23 14.79
CA LEU A 249 -2.77 -11.05 15.28
C LEU A 249 -2.93 -9.85 14.35
N TYR A 250 -2.82 -10.04 13.01
CA TYR A 250 -2.77 -8.95 12.06
C TYR A 250 -4.00 -8.03 12.11
N ARG A 251 -5.19 -8.59 12.41
CA ARG A 251 -6.43 -7.82 12.50
C ARG A 251 -6.46 -6.81 13.65
N GLN A 252 -5.65 -7.03 14.70
CA GLN A 252 -5.59 -6.16 15.87
C GLN A 252 -4.74 -4.90 15.63
N VAL A 253 -3.94 -4.92 14.57
CA VAL A 253 -3.02 -3.82 14.23
C VAL A 253 -3.40 -3.09 12.94
N LEU A 254 -4.54 -3.44 12.33
CA LEU A 254 -5.03 -2.75 11.14
C LEU A 254 -5.42 -1.31 11.51
N PRO A 255 -4.96 -0.30 10.73
CA PRO A 255 -5.21 1.12 11.02
C PRO A 255 -6.58 1.59 10.51
N VAL A 256 -7.64 0.77 10.71
CA VAL A 256 -8.99 1.01 10.21
C VAL A 256 -10.04 0.68 11.26
N HIS A 257 -11.18 1.39 11.21
CA HIS A 257 -12.29 1.18 12.15
C HIS A 257 -13.31 0.13 11.68
N HIS A 258 -13.47 -0.04 10.37
CA HIS A 258 -14.49 -0.91 9.78
C HIS A 258 -13.99 -2.30 9.40
N GLY A 259 -12.75 -2.64 9.80
CA GLY A 259 -12.19 -3.98 9.64
C GLY A 259 -11.81 -4.36 8.22
N PHE A 260 -11.63 -3.37 7.35
CA PHE A 260 -11.07 -3.61 6.02
C PHE A 260 -9.66 -4.15 6.13
N ASP A 261 -9.32 -5.16 5.30
CA ASP A 261 -7.95 -5.65 5.22
C ASP A 261 -7.41 -5.64 3.78
N ARG A 262 -7.97 -6.46 2.90
CA ARG A 262 -7.63 -6.49 1.46
C ARG A 262 -8.69 -7.19 0.62
N GLY A 263 -8.69 -6.90 -0.69
CA GLY A 263 -9.64 -7.46 -1.64
C GLY A 263 -11.00 -6.77 -1.57
N GLU A 264 -12.01 -7.44 -2.15
CA GLU A 264 -13.36 -6.94 -2.18
C GLU A 264 -14.08 -7.18 -0.85
N GLN A 265 -14.64 -6.11 -0.28
CA GLN A 265 -15.39 -6.12 0.97
C GLN A 265 -16.59 -5.16 0.86
N TRP A 266 -17.52 -5.26 1.78
CA TRP A 266 -18.71 -4.41 1.82
C TRP A 266 -18.77 -3.67 3.16
N TYR A 267 -18.76 -2.34 3.09
CA TYR A 267 -19.14 -1.50 4.23
C TYR A 267 -20.66 -1.48 4.35
N ALA A 268 -21.18 -1.81 5.53
CA ALA A 268 -22.61 -1.72 5.87
C ALA A 268 -22.81 -0.61 6.89
N GLY A 269 -23.14 0.59 6.40
CA GLY A 269 -23.32 1.77 7.25
C GLY A 269 -24.78 2.22 7.28
N PRO A 270 -25.08 3.27 8.08
CA PRO A 270 -26.44 3.79 8.27
C PRO A 270 -27.07 4.34 6.99
N ARG A 271 -26.26 4.66 5.97
CA ARG A 271 -26.73 5.14 4.66
C ARG A 271 -26.92 4.02 3.64
N GLY A 272 -26.60 2.77 4.00
CA GLY A 272 -26.65 1.61 3.13
C GLY A 272 -25.27 0.96 2.90
N ARG A 273 -25.15 0.15 1.85
CA ARG A 273 -23.95 -0.64 1.58
C ARG A 273 -23.05 0.04 0.54
N ILE A 274 -21.76 0.08 0.81
CA ILE A 274 -20.73 0.55 -0.13
C ILE A 274 -19.79 -0.60 -0.45
N ARG A 275 -19.54 -0.83 -1.72
CA ARG A 275 -18.57 -1.79 -2.21
C ARG A 275 -17.18 -1.19 -2.14
N VAL A 276 -16.25 -1.89 -1.54
CA VAL A 276 -14.87 -1.43 -1.32
C VAL A 276 -13.91 -2.49 -1.82
N TYR A 277 -12.89 -2.08 -2.55
CA TYR A 277 -11.74 -2.92 -2.85
C TYR A 277 -10.48 -2.28 -2.25
N THR A 278 -9.81 -3.01 -1.39
CA THR A 278 -8.60 -2.54 -0.70
C THR A 278 -7.39 -3.30 -1.20
N THR A 279 -6.36 -2.60 -1.67
CA THR A 279 -5.07 -3.21 -2.03
C THR A 279 -4.19 -3.43 -0.80
N SER A 280 -3.34 -4.46 -0.84
CA SER A 280 -2.32 -4.70 0.21
C SER A 280 -1.12 -3.74 0.12
N GLY A 281 -1.07 -2.89 -0.91
CA GLY A 281 0.01 -1.94 -1.09
C GLY A 281 1.36 -2.56 -1.47
N LEU A 282 2.34 -1.69 -1.67
CA LEU A 282 3.66 -2.03 -2.23
C LEU A 282 4.80 -1.95 -1.22
N GLY A 283 4.76 -0.99 -0.31
CA GLY A 283 5.81 -0.69 0.66
C GLY A 283 5.54 -1.22 2.05
N GLU A 284 6.38 -0.86 2.99
CA GLU A 284 6.25 -1.15 4.41
C GLU A 284 6.08 0.14 5.21
N SER A 285 5.33 0.05 6.31
CA SER A 285 5.20 1.09 7.33
C SER A 285 5.70 0.57 8.67
N GLY A 286 6.31 1.44 9.47
CA GLY A 286 6.87 1.12 10.78
C GLY A 286 8.11 0.23 10.71
N LEU A 287 7.98 -1.04 10.38
CA LEU A 287 9.09 -1.99 10.26
C LEU A 287 9.33 -2.40 8.81
N PRO A 288 10.59 -2.53 8.36
CA PRO A 288 10.93 -2.93 6.98
C PRO A 288 10.80 -4.45 6.78
N VAL A 289 9.62 -5.00 7.03
CA VAL A 289 9.34 -6.44 6.95
C VAL A 289 7.94 -6.69 6.38
N ARG A 290 7.78 -7.76 5.59
CA ARG A 290 6.48 -8.32 5.18
C ARG A 290 6.47 -9.81 5.43
N LEU A 291 5.34 -10.36 5.85
CA LEU A 291 5.19 -11.80 6.05
C LEU A 291 3.78 -12.26 5.68
N PHE A 292 3.69 -13.19 4.72
CA PHE A 292 2.47 -13.75 4.15
C PHE A 292 1.56 -12.71 3.44
N ASP A 293 2.17 -11.59 3.05
CA ASP A 293 1.49 -10.52 2.30
C ASP A 293 2.51 -9.71 1.48
N PRO A 294 3.01 -10.26 0.37
CA PRO A 294 3.99 -9.61 -0.48
C PRO A 294 3.44 -8.32 -1.10
N PRO A 295 4.30 -7.39 -1.56
CA PRO A 295 3.91 -6.24 -2.36
C PRO A 295 3.02 -6.64 -3.54
N VAL A 296 1.89 -5.93 -3.73
CA VAL A 296 0.91 -6.29 -4.75
C VAL A 296 0.62 -5.16 -5.73
N ILE A 297 0.50 -5.53 -7.00
CA ILE A 297 -0.12 -4.73 -8.06
C ILE A 297 -1.45 -5.41 -8.35
N ASP A 298 -2.58 -4.77 -8.05
CA ASP A 298 -3.89 -5.30 -8.36
C ASP A 298 -4.30 -4.92 -9.78
N LEU A 299 -4.54 -5.91 -10.65
CA LEU A 299 -5.17 -5.74 -11.95
C LEU A 299 -6.64 -6.08 -11.80
N LEU A 300 -7.49 -5.05 -11.83
CA LEU A 300 -8.93 -5.16 -11.71
C LEU A 300 -9.57 -5.16 -13.09
N GLU A 301 -10.25 -6.25 -13.45
CA GLU A 301 -11.13 -6.29 -14.60
C GLU A 301 -12.54 -5.95 -14.14
N LEU A 302 -13.00 -4.75 -14.47
CA LEU A 302 -14.36 -4.30 -14.22
C LEU A 302 -15.28 -4.83 -15.30
N ARG A 303 -16.43 -5.36 -14.91
CA ARG A 303 -17.44 -5.92 -15.82
C ARG A 303 -18.85 -5.51 -15.40
N PRO A 304 -19.77 -5.31 -16.39
CA PRO A 304 -21.18 -5.05 -16.12
C PRO A 304 -21.85 -6.07 -15.22
#